data_f5f8dce14ceaca75168c6c6e9b6a8254
#
_entry.id   f5f8dce14ceaca75168c6c6e9b6a8254
#
_cell.length_a   1.000
_cell.length_b   1.000
_cell.length_c   1.000
_cell.angle_alpha   90.00
_cell.angle_beta   90.00
_cell.angle_gamma   90.00
#
_symmetry.space_group_name_H-M   'P 1'
#
loop_
_entity.id
_entity.type
_entity.pdbx_description
1 polymer ?
#
loop_
_entity_poly.entity_id
_entity_poly.type
_entity_poly.pdbx_seq_one_letter_code
_entity_poly.pdbx_strand_id
1 'polypeptide(L)'
;KVALLTDAQMTIPILIVLSVWKGLGYKIIILLAALQGVDERYVKAGRMDGAGSFRRICYIILPILRPTILFLSVTSLIGAFKIFDEVYIMYGQKPGPLQSGLTIVYYIFDKFYRHWEFTTASAAAFLLFLVILFFTLLQFLFSSERRKS
;
A
#
# COMPACT_ATOMS: atom_id res chain seq x y z
N LYS A 1 -10.52 30.66 -5.28
CA LYS A 1 -10.09 29.51 -6.10
C LYS A 1 -9.13 28.72 -5.24
N VAL A 2 -9.55 27.56 -4.77
CA VAL A 2 -8.65 26.66 -4.01
C VAL A 2 -7.72 26.02 -5.03
N ALA A 3 -6.51 26.53 -5.14
CA ALA A 3 -5.49 26.03 -6.04
C ALA A 3 -4.78 24.83 -5.37
N LEU A 4 -5.54 23.77 -5.09
CA LEU A 4 -5.04 22.57 -4.40
C LEU A 4 -3.79 21.96 -5.06
N LEU A 5 -3.68 22.09 -6.38
CA LEU A 5 -2.56 21.53 -7.14
C LEU A 5 -1.35 22.47 -7.23
N THR A 6 -1.48 23.73 -6.82
CA THR A 6 -0.38 24.71 -6.85
C THR A 6 0.27 24.91 -5.49
N ASP A 7 -0.32 24.35 -4.43
CA ASP A 7 0.22 24.43 -3.08
C ASP A 7 1.11 23.19 -2.80
N ALA A 8 2.39 23.42 -2.53
CA ALA A 8 3.34 22.36 -2.23
C ALA A 8 2.97 21.54 -0.98
N GLN A 9 2.30 22.17 0.00
CA GLN A 9 1.89 21.48 1.22
C GLN A 9 0.72 20.51 1.00
N MET A 10 -0.11 20.75 -0.03
CA MET A 10 -1.26 19.91 -0.37
C MET A 10 -0.90 18.73 -1.29
N THR A 11 0.28 18.73 -1.88
CA THR A 11 0.72 17.67 -2.81
C THR A 11 0.70 16.29 -2.16
N ILE A 12 1.33 16.14 -0.99
CA ILE A 12 1.41 14.83 -0.31
C ILE A 12 0.04 14.35 0.17
N PRO A 13 -0.79 15.15 0.86
CA PRO A 13 -2.15 14.74 1.21
C PRO A 13 -3.00 14.29 0.03
N ILE A 14 -2.93 15.01 -1.09
CA ILE A 14 -3.68 14.65 -2.30
C ILE A 14 -3.19 13.32 -2.88
N LEU A 15 -1.89 13.10 -2.96
CA LEU A 15 -1.30 11.83 -3.41
C LEU A 15 -1.73 10.66 -2.51
N ILE A 16 -1.77 10.85 -1.19
CA ILE A 16 -2.23 9.82 -0.24
C ILE A 16 -3.69 9.46 -0.53
N VAL A 17 -4.58 10.46 -0.62
CA VAL A 17 -6.01 10.23 -0.88
C VAL A 17 -6.21 9.51 -2.21
N LEU A 18 -5.54 9.96 -3.27
CA LEU A 18 -5.61 9.33 -4.59
C LEU A 18 -5.10 7.88 -4.58
N SER A 19 -3.97 7.62 -3.96
CA SER A 19 -3.38 6.27 -3.89
C SER A 19 -4.27 5.32 -3.09
N VAL A 20 -4.85 5.79 -1.98
CA VAL A 20 -5.81 5.01 -1.19
C VAL A 20 -7.04 4.72 -2.03
N TRP A 21 -7.64 5.73 -2.65
CA TRP A 21 -8.85 5.58 -3.46
C TRP A 21 -8.65 4.64 -4.65
N LYS A 22 -7.55 4.78 -5.39
CA LYS A 22 -7.17 3.91 -6.51
C LYS A 22 -7.00 2.46 -6.08
N GLY A 23 -6.41 2.24 -4.90
CA GLY A 23 -6.14 0.89 -4.38
C GLY A 23 -7.33 0.21 -3.69
N LEU A 24 -8.39 0.94 -3.33
CA LEU A 24 -9.52 0.40 -2.55
C LEU A 24 -10.24 -0.72 -3.29
N GLY A 25 -10.58 -0.54 -4.56
CA GLY A 25 -11.37 -1.50 -5.33
C GLY A 25 -10.71 -2.88 -5.37
N TYR A 26 -9.43 -2.93 -5.69
CA TYR A 26 -8.64 -4.17 -5.72
C TYR A 26 -8.59 -4.86 -4.35
N LYS A 27 -8.35 -4.09 -3.28
CA LYS A 27 -8.25 -4.63 -1.92
C LYS A 27 -9.60 -5.16 -1.42
N ILE A 28 -10.70 -4.47 -1.73
CA ILE A 28 -12.05 -4.91 -1.37
C ILE A 28 -12.39 -6.22 -2.06
N ILE A 29 -12.10 -6.37 -3.35
CA ILE A 29 -12.39 -7.60 -4.09
C ILE A 29 -11.63 -8.78 -3.50
N ILE A 30 -10.33 -8.63 -3.20
CA ILE A 30 -9.53 -9.69 -2.59
C ILE A 30 -10.04 -10.05 -1.19
N LEU A 31 -10.39 -9.05 -0.37
CA LEU A 31 -10.94 -9.30 0.97
C LEU A 31 -12.29 -9.99 0.91
N LEU A 32 -13.16 -9.60 -0.03
CA LEU A 32 -14.45 -10.28 -0.22
C LEU A 32 -14.27 -11.72 -0.67
N ALA A 33 -13.37 -11.98 -1.62
CA ALA A 33 -13.07 -13.34 -2.05
C ALA A 33 -12.54 -14.21 -0.89
N ALA A 34 -11.63 -13.66 -0.10
CA ALA A 34 -11.10 -14.35 1.09
C ALA A 34 -12.18 -14.58 2.15
N LEU A 35 -13.10 -13.63 2.33
CA LEU A 35 -14.22 -13.75 3.27
C LEU A 35 -15.21 -14.86 2.84
N GLN A 36 -15.46 -15.02 1.53
CA GLN A 36 -16.29 -16.09 0.99
C GLN A 36 -15.67 -17.49 1.23
N GLY A 37 -14.35 -17.56 1.33
CA GLY A 37 -13.62 -18.79 1.67
C GLY A 37 -13.68 -19.17 3.16
N VAL A 38 -14.26 -18.33 4.02
CA VAL A 38 -14.40 -18.65 5.45
C VAL A 38 -15.58 -19.62 5.64
N ASP A 39 -15.30 -20.81 6.19
CA ASP A 39 -16.35 -21.80 6.45
C ASP A 39 -17.39 -21.25 7.44
N GLU A 40 -18.65 -21.26 7.01
CA GLU A 40 -19.79 -20.82 7.83
C GLU A 40 -19.90 -21.54 9.18
N ARG A 41 -19.34 -22.76 9.31
CA ARG A 41 -19.37 -23.53 10.55
C ARG A 41 -18.72 -22.77 11.69
N TYR A 42 -17.61 -22.08 11.46
CA TYR A 42 -16.94 -21.26 12.47
C TYR A 42 -17.81 -20.08 12.92
N VAL A 43 -18.49 -19.44 11.98
CA VAL A 43 -19.38 -18.31 12.27
C VAL A 43 -20.63 -18.77 13.01
N LYS A 44 -21.19 -19.95 12.66
CA LYS A 44 -22.36 -20.56 13.33
C LYS A 44 -22.00 -20.99 14.74
N ALA A 45 -20.86 -21.65 14.95
CA ALA A 45 -20.38 -22.03 16.28
C ALA A 45 -20.26 -20.81 17.21
N GLY A 46 -19.60 -19.73 16.73
CA GLY A 46 -19.49 -18.51 17.51
C GLY A 46 -20.83 -17.83 17.82
N ARG A 47 -21.89 -18.06 17.01
CA ARG A 47 -23.24 -17.61 17.34
C ARG A 47 -23.87 -18.45 18.47
N MET A 48 -23.66 -19.75 18.45
CA MET A 48 -24.17 -20.65 19.52
C MET A 48 -23.51 -20.35 20.87
N ASP A 49 -22.23 -19.93 20.86
CA ASP A 49 -21.49 -19.48 22.04
C ASP A 49 -21.88 -18.08 22.52
N GLY A 50 -22.90 -17.45 21.93
CA GLY A 50 -23.40 -16.13 22.32
C GLY A 50 -22.48 -14.97 21.92
N ALA A 51 -21.47 -15.21 21.03
CA ALA A 51 -20.58 -14.15 20.58
C ALA A 51 -21.29 -13.14 19.67
N GLY A 52 -21.29 -11.86 20.09
CA GLY A 52 -21.80 -10.75 19.29
C GLY A 52 -21.02 -10.58 17.96
N SER A 53 -21.60 -9.88 17.00
CA SER A 53 -21.02 -9.71 15.65
C SER A 53 -19.60 -9.17 15.66
N PHE A 54 -19.31 -8.17 16.47
CA PHE A 54 -17.95 -7.59 16.59
C PHE A 54 -16.94 -8.60 17.13
N ARG A 55 -17.33 -9.40 18.14
CA ARG A 55 -16.47 -10.42 18.73
C ARG A 55 -16.14 -11.52 17.72
N ARG A 56 -17.11 -11.93 16.89
CA ARG A 56 -16.90 -12.91 15.80
C ARG A 56 -15.93 -12.37 14.75
N ILE A 57 -16.06 -11.10 14.35
CA ILE A 57 -15.12 -10.49 13.39
C ILE A 57 -13.72 -10.52 13.95
N CYS A 58 -13.51 -10.05 15.18
CA CYS A 58 -12.15 -9.89 15.74
C CYS A 58 -11.49 -11.23 16.11
N TYR A 59 -12.25 -12.22 16.58
CA TYR A 59 -11.68 -13.45 17.13
C TYR A 59 -11.81 -14.68 16.21
N ILE A 60 -12.69 -14.63 15.19
CA ILE A 60 -12.88 -15.76 14.26
C ILE A 60 -12.45 -15.34 12.85
N ILE A 61 -13.09 -14.32 12.29
CA ILE A 61 -12.91 -13.96 10.89
C ILE A 61 -11.53 -13.34 10.64
N LEU A 62 -11.13 -12.36 11.44
CA LEU A 62 -9.88 -11.64 11.27
C LEU A 62 -8.63 -12.54 11.37
N PRO A 63 -8.55 -13.50 12.31
CA PRO A 63 -7.48 -14.48 12.34
C PRO A 63 -7.40 -15.37 11.09
N ILE A 64 -8.54 -15.79 10.56
CA ILE A 64 -8.60 -16.60 9.33
C ILE A 64 -8.12 -15.77 8.11
N LEU A 65 -8.45 -14.48 8.07
CA LEU A 65 -8.06 -13.57 7.00
C LEU A 65 -6.61 -13.04 7.12
N ARG A 66 -5.88 -13.35 8.20
CA ARG A 66 -4.50 -12.88 8.40
C ARG A 66 -3.57 -13.04 7.19
N PRO A 67 -3.53 -14.20 6.50
CA PRO A 67 -2.66 -14.36 5.33
C PRO A 67 -3.01 -13.38 4.21
N THR A 68 -4.30 -13.17 3.96
CA THR A 68 -4.79 -12.22 2.95
C THR A 68 -4.48 -10.79 3.34
N ILE A 69 -4.65 -10.43 4.62
CA ILE A 69 -4.32 -9.10 5.13
C ILE A 69 -2.81 -8.85 5.02
N LEU A 70 -1.97 -9.83 5.35
CA LEU A 70 -0.53 -9.74 5.15
C LEU A 70 -0.18 -9.51 3.68
N PHE A 71 -0.74 -10.29 2.77
CA PHE A 71 -0.55 -10.12 1.34
C PHE A 71 -0.92 -8.71 0.88
N LEU A 72 -2.11 -8.22 1.30
CA LEU A 72 -2.56 -6.86 0.97
C LEU A 72 -1.68 -5.77 1.60
N SER A 73 -1.14 -6.00 2.79
CA SER A 73 -0.25 -5.04 3.43
C SER A 73 1.09 -4.94 2.72
N VAL A 74 1.67 -6.07 2.30
CA VAL A 74 2.92 -6.12 1.52
C VAL A 74 2.74 -5.45 0.16
N THR A 75 1.69 -5.81 -0.58
CA THR A 75 1.41 -5.20 -1.89
C THR A 75 1.12 -3.70 -1.80
N SER A 76 0.45 -3.27 -0.71
CA SER A 76 0.20 -1.85 -0.45
C SER A 76 1.48 -1.09 -0.13
N LEU A 77 2.38 -1.68 0.65
CA LEU A 77 3.69 -1.11 0.95
C LEU A 77 4.51 -0.91 -0.32
N ILE A 78 4.61 -1.94 -1.15
CA ILE A 78 5.32 -1.87 -2.43
C ILE A 78 4.71 -0.75 -3.31
N GLY A 79 3.38 -0.70 -3.39
CA GLY A 79 2.66 0.33 -4.15
C GLY A 79 2.94 1.75 -3.65
N ALA A 80 3.01 1.95 -2.33
CA ALA A 80 3.29 3.24 -1.72
C ALA A 80 4.71 3.77 -2.05
N PHE A 81 5.70 2.89 -2.11
CA PHE A 81 7.05 3.26 -2.54
C PHE A 81 7.18 3.49 -4.05
N LYS A 82 6.25 2.95 -4.85
CA LYS A 82 6.27 3.02 -6.31
C LYS A 82 5.36 4.09 -6.90
N ILE A 83 4.94 5.07 -6.11
CA ILE A 83 4.12 6.19 -6.59
C ILE A 83 4.92 6.99 -7.64
N PHE A 84 4.42 7.00 -8.86
CA PHE A 84 4.98 7.72 -10.00
C PHE A 84 3.88 8.28 -10.90
N ASP A 85 2.97 7.42 -11.37
CA ASP A 85 1.95 7.77 -12.36
C ASP A 85 1.07 8.92 -11.90
N GLU A 86 0.70 8.92 -10.61
CA GLU A 86 -0.14 9.95 -10.01
C GLU A 86 0.52 11.32 -10.10
N VAL A 87 1.81 11.40 -9.76
CA VAL A 87 2.58 12.65 -9.83
C VAL A 87 2.75 13.08 -11.27
N TYR A 88 3.14 12.14 -12.14
CA TYR A 88 3.43 12.41 -13.54
C TYR A 88 2.22 12.96 -14.30
N ILE A 89 1.04 12.38 -14.05
CA ILE A 89 -0.21 12.79 -14.69
C ILE A 89 -0.74 14.10 -14.07
N MET A 90 -0.76 14.21 -12.74
CA MET A 90 -1.32 15.37 -12.05
C MET A 90 -0.59 16.67 -12.36
N TYR A 91 0.74 16.60 -12.45
CA TYR A 91 1.58 17.79 -12.62
C TYR A 91 2.13 17.95 -14.04
N GLY A 92 1.54 17.28 -15.03
CA GLY A 92 1.92 17.44 -16.43
C GLY A 92 3.40 17.14 -16.67
N GLN A 93 3.87 15.99 -16.22
CA GLN A 93 5.24 15.52 -16.35
C GLN A 93 6.28 16.34 -15.53
N LYS A 94 5.83 17.10 -14.53
CA LYS A 94 6.68 17.84 -13.59
C LYS A 94 6.59 17.25 -12.20
N PRO A 95 7.57 17.46 -11.32
CA PRO A 95 7.55 16.92 -9.95
C PRO A 95 6.66 17.72 -8.98
N GLY A 96 5.72 18.53 -9.50
CA GLY A 96 4.87 19.39 -8.70
C GLY A 96 5.54 20.70 -8.24
N PRO A 97 4.78 21.58 -7.55
CA PRO A 97 5.29 22.85 -7.06
C PRO A 97 6.40 22.61 -6.02
N LEU A 98 7.50 23.35 -6.14
CA LEU A 98 8.70 23.23 -5.29
C LEU A 98 9.23 21.80 -5.17
N GLN A 99 9.04 20.96 -6.19
CA GLN A 99 9.41 19.54 -6.20
C GLN A 99 8.74 18.69 -5.11
N SER A 100 7.61 19.14 -4.57
CA SER A 100 6.88 18.47 -3.49
C SER A 100 6.34 17.07 -3.84
N GLY A 101 6.21 16.75 -5.11
CA GLY A 101 5.84 15.44 -5.63
C GLY A 101 7.04 14.61 -6.13
N LEU A 102 8.28 14.98 -5.80
CA LEU A 102 9.47 14.23 -6.19
C LEU A 102 9.55 12.92 -5.40
N THR A 103 8.86 11.90 -5.88
CA THR A 103 8.98 10.54 -5.33
C THR A 103 10.28 9.88 -5.79
N ILE A 104 10.69 8.80 -5.11
CA ILE A 104 11.94 8.11 -5.46
C ILE A 104 11.88 7.52 -6.88
N VAL A 105 10.72 7.02 -7.31
CA VAL A 105 10.54 6.51 -8.67
C VAL A 105 10.52 7.63 -9.69
N TYR A 106 9.96 8.80 -9.35
CA TYR A 106 10.05 9.98 -10.19
C TYR A 106 11.50 10.44 -10.36
N TYR A 107 12.29 10.43 -9.30
CA TYR A 107 13.73 10.73 -9.34
C TYR A 107 14.50 9.76 -10.26
N ILE A 108 14.24 8.44 -10.14
CA ILE A 108 14.85 7.42 -11.02
C ILE A 108 14.48 7.68 -12.48
N PHE A 109 13.20 7.96 -12.76
CA PHE A 109 12.73 8.30 -14.11
C PHE A 109 13.41 9.55 -14.66
N ASP A 110 13.50 10.62 -13.86
CA ASP A 110 14.09 11.88 -14.25
C ASP A 110 15.58 11.72 -14.59
N LYS A 111 16.32 11.00 -13.75
CA LYS A 111 17.75 10.70 -13.99
C LYS A 111 17.95 9.81 -15.21
N PHE A 112 17.11 8.80 -15.39
CA PHE A 112 17.22 7.86 -16.50
C PHE A 112 16.86 8.51 -17.85
N TYR A 113 15.68 9.13 -17.96
CA TYR A 113 15.12 9.58 -19.24
C TYR A 113 15.46 11.01 -19.61
N ARG A 114 15.63 11.92 -18.62
CA ARG A 114 15.88 13.33 -18.91
C ARG A 114 17.35 13.69 -18.87
N HIS A 115 18.10 13.09 -17.94
CA HIS A 115 19.52 13.41 -17.76
C HIS A 115 20.48 12.37 -18.32
N TRP A 116 19.97 11.20 -18.75
CA TRP A 116 20.78 10.08 -19.26
C TRP A 116 21.83 9.58 -18.27
N GLU A 117 21.60 9.82 -16.97
CA GLU A 117 22.48 9.40 -15.87
C GLU A 117 22.12 7.98 -15.42
N PHE A 118 22.41 6.97 -16.26
CA PHE A 118 22.02 5.57 -16.01
C PHE A 118 22.61 5.01 -14.70
N THR A 119 23.85 5.38 -14.37
CA THR A 119 24.50 4.91 -13.14
C THR A 119 23.79 5.41 -11.90
N THR A 120 23.45 6.69 -11.85
CA THR A 120 22.71 7.30 -10.72
C THR A 120 21.31 6.73 -10.59
N ALA A 121 20.61 6.57 -11.72
CA ALA A 121 19.27 5.97 -11.76
C ALA A 121 19.28 4.51 -11.27
N SER A 122 20.25 3.71 -11.73
CA SER A 122 20.39 2.31 -11.30
C SER A 122 20.73 2.18 -9.82
N ALA A 123 21.61 3.04 -9.29
CA ALA A 123 21.94 3.07 -7.87
C ALA A 123 20.71 3.42 -7.02
N ALA A 124 19.92 4.43 -7.43
CA ALA A 124 18.68 4.79 -6.74
C ALA A 124 17.63 3.68 -6.78
N ALA A 125 17.49 2.99 -7.92
CA ALA A 125 16.59 1.85 -8.06
C ALA A 125 17.00 0.67 -7.15
N PHE A 126 18.30 0.41 -7.04
CA PHE A 126 18.83 -0.64 -6.15
C PHE A 126 18.60 -0.29 -4.68
N LEU A 127 18.82 0.96 -4.28
CA LEU A 127 18.51 1.42 -2.92
C LEU A 127 17.02 1.29 -2.61
N LEU A 128 16.14 1.68 -3.54
CA LEU A 128 14.70 1.49 -3.38
C LEU A 128 14.33 0.02 -3.19
N PHE A 129 14.93 -0.88 -3.98
CA PHE A 129 14.74 -2.32 -3.82
C PHE A 129 15.13 -2.80 -2.42
N LEU A 130 16.28 -2.39 -1.90
CA LEU A 130 16.74 -2.76 -0.55
C LEU A 130 15.79 -2.26 0.54
N VAL A 131 15.29 -1.02 0.41
CA VAL A 131 14.32 -0.46 1.36
C VAL A 131 13.02 -1.26 1.35
N ILE A 132 12.47 -1.56 0.17
CA ILE A 132 11.24 -2.34 0.04
C ILE A 132 11.46 -3.76 0.60
N LEU A 133 12.58 -4.40 0.28
CA LEU A 133 12.95 -5.72 0.79
C LEU A 133 13.00 -5.72 2.32
N PHE A 134 13.67 -4.75 2.91
CA PHE A 134 13.78 -4.61 4.36
C PHE A 134 12.42 -4.51 5.04
N PHE A 135 11.55 -3.62 4.59
CA PHE A 135 10.21 -3.46 5.17
C PHE A 135 9.33 -4.70 4.93
N THR A 136 9.46 -5.36 3.78
CA THR A 136 8.73 -6.60 3.49
C THR A 136 9.17 -7.72 4.42
N LEU A 137 10.47 -7.88 4.65
CA LEU A 137 10.99 -8.87 5.60
C LEU A 137 10.50 -8.60 7.02
N LEU A 138 10.51 -7.33 7.45
CA LEU A 138 9.95 -6.94 8.76
C LEU A 138 8.48 -7.36 8.88
N GLN A 139 7.65 -7.11 7.86
CA GLN A 139 6.23 -7.51 7.88
C GLN A 139 6.07 -9.03 8.03
N PHE A 140 6.89 -9.83 7.35
CA PHE A 140 6.86 -11.29 7.49
C PHE A 140 7.28 -11.75 8.88
N LEU A 141 8.32 -11.17 9.46
CA LEU A 141 8.79 -11.49 10.81
C LEU A 141 7.69 -11.23 11.86
N PHE A 142 7.10 -10.03 11.84
CA PHE A 142 6.01 -9.69 12.77
C PHE A 142 4.75 -10.54 12.57
N SER A 143 4.49 -10.97 11.35
CA SER A 143 3.34 -11.85 11.07
C SER A 143 3.60 -13.30 11.54
N SER A 144 4.84 -13.78 11.47
CA SER A 144 5.22 -15.14 11.87
C SER A 144 5.17 -15.34 13.38
N GLU A 145 5.58 -14.36 14.17
CA GLU A 145 5.56 -14.46 15.63
C GLU A 145 4.15 -14.63 16.20
N ARG A 146 3.17 -13.95 15.61
CA ARG A 146 1.75 -14.06 16.03
C ARG A 146 1.08 -15.37 15.63
N ARG A 147 1.75 -16.25 14.91
CA ARG A 147 1.27 -17.59 14.57
C ARG A 147 1.60 -18.64 15.63
N LYS A 148 2.56 -18.34 16.50
CA LYS A 148 3.06 -19.27 17.54
C LYS A 148 2.42 -19.05 18.92
N SER A 149 1.64 -17.98 19.09
CA SER A 149 0.85 -17.65 20.29
C SER A 149 -0.63 -17.91 20.05
#